data_0f98ab6f4c8645752313dddd3f431593
#
_entry.id   0f98ab6f4c8645752313dddd3f431593
#
_cell.length_a   1.000
_cell.length_b   1.000
_cell.length_c   1.000
_cell.angle_alpha   90.00
_cell.angle_beta   90.00
_cell.angle_gamma   90.00
#
_symmetry.space_group_name_H-M   'P 1'
#
loop_
_entity.id
_entity.type
_entity.pdbx_description
1 polymer ?
#
loop_
_entity_poly.entity_id
_entity_poly.type
_entity_poly.pdbx_seq_one_letter_code
_entity_poly.pdbx_strand_id
1 'polypeptide(L)'
;KILCSRKERQKLLPILSFPSVADIPFSASFSLFSITRSLKRCGAKAVIFDKDNTLTAPYSFSMDKQTEETVRRCQRLFGYDNVVIFSNSAGTDALISLIQGSDDDRGYLHAQTIEEELKIRVIRHHLKKPDGLLEAVSLWPSVQPSEVMMVGDRYLTDIYGGNQHGMLTVCVDIITETNDNKGAIFVDTDEAIDK
;
A
#
# COMPACT_ATOMS: atom_id res chain seq x y z
N LYS A 1 0.26 -18.40 -22.91
CA LYS A 1 -1.13 -17.98 -22.62
C LYS A 1 -1.47 -18.47 -21.21
N ILE A 2 -1.37 -17.61 -20.22
CA ILE A 2 -1.89 -17.90 -18.88
C ILE A 2 -3.40 -17.68 -18.97
N LEU A 3 -4.15 -18.77 -18.95
CA LEU A 3 -5.62 -18.73 -18.87
C LEU A 3 -5.99 -18.35 -17.42
N CYS A 4 -6.07 -17.04 -17.16
CA CYS A 4 -6.52 -16.52 -15.89
C CYS A 4 -8.05 -16.75 -15.77
N SER A 5 -8.49 -17.49 -14.75
CA SER A 5 -9.92 -17.73 -14.51
C SER A 5 -10.64 -16.41 -14.17
N ARG A 6 -11.97 -16.36 -14.36
CA ARG A 6 -12.76 -15.18 -13.99
C ARG A 6 -12.57 -14.78 -12.52
N LYS A 7 -12.37 -15.76 -11.63
CA LYS A 7 -12.12 -15.56 -10.19
C LYS A 7 -10.73 -14.98 -9.92
N GLU A 8 -9.72 -15.34 -10.73
CA GLU A 8 -8.36 -14.77 -10.63
C GLU A 8 -8.30 -13.37 -11.23
N ARG A 9 -9.06 -13.09 -12.31
CA ARG A 9 -9.17 -11.75 -12.87
C ARG A 9 -9.79 -10.75 -11.88
N GLN A 10 -10.79 -11.17 -11.08
CA GLN A 10 -11.36 -10.31 -10.04
C GLN A 10 -10.35 -9.92 -8.96
N LYS A 11 -9.34 -10.75 -8.69
CA LYS A 11 -8.28 -10.43 -7.72
C LYS A 11 -7.27 -9.38 -8.23
N LEU A 12 -7.22 -9.14 -9.52
CA LEU A 12 -6.36 -8.13 -10.13
C LEU A 12 -6.96 -6.73 -10.10
N LEU A 13 -8.28 -6.61 -9.87
CA LEU A 13 -8.95 -5.32 -9.90
C LEU A 13 -8.95 -4.71 -8.49
N PRO A 14 -8.57 -3.43 -8.36
CA PRO A 14 -8.73 -2.71 -7.10
C PRO A 14 -10.21 -2.56 -6.75
N ILE A 15 -10.52 -2.45 -5.47
CA ILE A 15 -11.88 -2.10 -5.03
C ILE A 15 -12.16 -0.63 -5.34
N LEU A 16 -11.13 0.23 -5.22
CA LEU A 16 -11.18 1.65 -5.55
C LEU A 16 -9.90 2.07 -6.29
N SER A 17 -10.01 3.07 -7.14
CA SER A 17 -8.87 3.66 -7.84
C SER A 17 -8.95 5.18 -7.79
N PHE A 18 -7.79 5.84 -7.56
CA PHE A 18 -7.67 7.29 -7.46
C PHE A 18 -6.36 7.75 -8.12
N PRO A 19 -6.32 8.99 -8.69
CA PRO A 19 -5.12 9.54 -9.29
C PRO A 19 -3.95 9.71 -8.31
N SER A 20 -4.23 9.93 -7.03
CA SER A 20 -3.19 10.01 -5.98
C SER A 20 -3.74 9.67 -4.61
N VAL A 21 -2.85 9.49 -3.62
CA VAL A 21 -3.24 9.36 -2.20
C VAL A 21 -3.97 10.62 -1.71
N ALA A 22 -3.61 11.79 -2.24
CA ALA A 22 -4.27 13.05 -1.91
C ALA A 22 -5.76 13.07 -2.30
N ASP A 23 -6.13 12.32 -3.33
CA ASP A 23 -7.52 12.24 -3.81
C ASP A 23 -8.35 11.23 -3.04
N ILE A 24 -7.73 10.39 -2.20
CA ILE A 24 -8.46 9.46 -1.34
C ILE A 24 -9.27 10.28 -0.33
N PRO A 25 -10.60 10.09 -0.29
CA PRO A 25 -11.47 10.98 0.47
C PRO A 25 -11.47 10.66 1.97
N PHE A 26 -10.40 10.98 2.65
CA PHE A 26 -10.35 11.01 4.12
C PHE A 26 -10.86 12.33 4.71
N SER A 27 -11.40 13.24 3.87
CA SER A 27 -11.71 14.60 4.27
C SER A 27 -13.17 14.89 4.56
N ALA A 28 -13.35 15.89 5.46
CA ALA A 28 -14.61 16.41 5.93
C ALA A 28 -15.36 17.35 4.96
N SER A 29 -14.77 17.75 3.84
CA SER A 29 -15.29 18.83 3.00
C SER A 29 -16.10 18.43 1.77
N PHE A 30 -16.04 17.19 1.35
CA PHE A 30 -16.86 16.73 0.23
C PHE A 30 -18.00 15.90 0.80
N SER A 31 -19.23 16.42 0.78
CA SER A 31 -20.44 15.74 1.23
C SER A 31 -20.17 14.43 2.03
N LEU A 32 -19.55 14.64 3.13
CA LEU A 32 -18.74 13.76 3.96
C LEU A 32 -19.46 12.65 4.61
N PHE A 33 -20.70 12.84 4.74
CA PHE A 33 -21.57 11.85 5.36
C PHE A 33 -21.56 10.54 4.54
N SER A 34 -21.23 10.62 3.25
CA SER A 34 -21.28 9.48 2.35
C SER A 34 -20.02 8.62 2.38
N ILE A 35 -18.81 9.19 2.40
CA ILE A 35 -17.57 8.43 2.18
C ILE A 35 -16.90 7.98 3.48
N THR A 36 -16.83 8.79 4.51
CA THR A 36 -16.45 8.32 5.86
C THR A 36 -17.44 7.28 6.38
N ARG A 37 -18.69 7.42 6.03
CA ARG A 37 -19.69 6.37 6.23
C ARG A 37 -19.40 5.15 5.36
N SER A 38 -18.89 5.31 4.15
CA SER A 38 -18.55 4.19 3.26
C SER A 38 -17.28 3.48 3.73
N LEU A 39 -16.22 4.16 4.13
CA LEU A 39 -15.03 3.53 4.70
C LEU A 39 -15.32 2.86 6.06
N LYS A 40 -16.09 3.52 6.94
CA LYS A 40 -16.61 2.86 8.15
C LYS A 40 -17.66 1.78 7.85
N ARG A 41 -18.45 1.90 6.78
CA ARG A 41 -19.36 0.87 6.30
C ARG A 41 -18.61 -0.30 5.67
N CYS A 42 -17.47 -0.06 5.04
CA CYS A 42 -16.57 -1.13 4.59
C CYS A 42 -15.87 -1.83 5.77
N GLY A 43 -16.02 -1.29 7.00
CA GLY A 43 -15.47 -1.91 8.20
C GLY A 43 -13.96 -1.74 8.35
N ALA A 44 -13.31 -0.87 7.55
CA ALA A 44 -11.87 -0.65 7.67
C ALA A 44 -11.48 -0.14 9.06
N LYS A 45 -10.45 -0.75 9.65
CA LYS A 45 -9.88 -0.42 10.95
C LYS A 45 -8.42 0.00 10.88
N ALA A 46 -7.71 -0.43 9.84
CA ALA A 46 -6.31 -0.11 9.63
C ALA A 46 -6.00 0.15 8.16
N VAL A 47 -4.91 0.86 7.90
CA VAL A 47 -4.45 1.22 6.56
C VAL A 47 -2.97 0.91 6.42
N ILE A 48 -2.63 0.20 5.37
CA ILE A 48 -1.27 -0.06 4.92
C ILE A 48 -1.05 0.75 3.65
N PHE A 49 -0.06 1.62 3.66
CA PHE A 49 0.40 2.32 2.47
C PHE A 49 1.67 1.65 1.91
N ASP A 50 1.75 1.50 0.60
CA ASP A 50 3.05 1.43 -0.05
C ASP A 50 3.75 2.79 0.04
N LYS A 51 5.07 2.83 -0.16
CA LYS A 51 5.85 4.07 -0.06
C LYS A 51 6.17 4.65 -1.44
N ASP A 52 6.96 3.92 -2.21
CA ASP A 52 7.55 4.42 -3.45
C ASP A 52 6.48 4.49 -4.55
N ASN A 53 6.36 5.63 -5.23
CA ASN A 53 5.30 5.94 -6.18
C ASN A 53 3.86 5.99 -5.62
N THR A 54 3.69 5.76 -4.33
CA THR A 54 2.40 5.88 -3.63
C THR A 54 2.35 7.10 -2.73
N LEU A 55 3.25 7.19 -1.74
CA LEU A 55 3.34 8.34 -0.82
C LEU A 55 4.39 9.34 -1.25
N THR A 56 5.49 8.86 -1.81
CA THR A 56 6.64 9.66 -2.24
C THR A 56 7.11 9.20 -3.62
N ALA A 57 7.83 10.05 -4.33
CA ALA A 57 8.62 9.57 -5.45
C ALA A 57 9.62 8.49 -4.97
N PRO A 58 10.05 7.55 -5.83
CA PRO A 58 11.01 6.52 -5.48
C PRO A 58 12.27 7.13 -4.84
N TYR A 59 12.75 6.49 -3.76
CA TYR A 59 13.91 6.93 -2.96
C TYR A 59 13.78 8.31 -2.31
N SER A 60 12.65 9.00 -2.42
CA SER A 60 12.38 10.25 -1.72
C SER A 60 11.90 9.99 -0.28
N PHE A 61 12.14 10.96 0.62
CA PHE A 61 11.65 10.97 1.99
C PHE A 61 10.65 12.11 2.24
N SER A 62 10.13 12.73 1.17
CA SER A 62 9.18 13.82 1.29
C SER A 62 7.90 13.55 0.51
N MET A 63 6.78 13.79 1.15
CA MET A 63 5.46 13.83 0.51
C MET A 63 5.14 15.26 0.04
N ASP A 64 4.32 15.40 -1.00
CA ASP A 64 3.68 16.68 -1.26
C ASP A 64 2.69 17.04 -0.13
N LYS A 65 2.40 18.34 -0.01
CA LYS A 65 1.56 18.86 1.10
C LYS A 65 0.16 18.24 1.13
N GLN A 66 -0.41 17.94 -0.01
CA GLN A 66 -1.79 17.42 -0.08
C GLN A 66 -1.84 15.95 0.32
N THR A 67 -0.85 15.16 -0.12
CA THR A 67 -0.65 13.77 0.31
C THR A 67 -0.39 13.72 1.82
N GLU A 68 0.51 14.58 2.34
CA GLU A 68 0.78 14.64 3.77
C GLU A 68 -0.49 14.95 4.58
N GLU A 69 -1.26 15.95 4.17
CA GLU A 69 -2.51 16.28 4.86
C GLU A 69 -3.50 15.11 4.85
N THR A 70 -3.61 14.40 3.72
CA THR A 70 -4.47 13.23 3.58
C THR A 70 -4.04 12.11 4.52
N VAL A 71 -2.75 11.82 4.60
CA VAL A 71 -2.19 10.83 5.54
C VAL A 71 -2.47 11.24 7.00
N ARG A 72 -2.27 12.51 7.36
CA ARG A 72 -2.59 13.02 8.71
C ARG A 72 -4.07 12.88 9.05
N ARG A 73 -4.96 13.10 8.08
CA ARG A 73 -6.40 12.85 8.27
C ARG A 73 -6.68 11.37 8.47
N CYS A 74 -6.02 10.50 7.70
CA CYS A 74 -6.10 9.06 7.86
C CYS A 74 -5.67 8.63 9.26
N GLN A 75 -4.53 9.12 9.77
CA GLN A 75 -4.06 8.87 11.13
C GLN A 75 -5.05 9.33 12.21
N ARG A 76 -5.70 10.48 12.03
CA ARG A 76 -6.75 10.94 12.95
C ARG A 76 -8.01 10.07 12.93
N LEU A 77 -8.34 9.49 11.76
CA LEU A 77 -9.55 8.67 11.59
C LEU A 77 -9.39 7.26 12.14
N PHE A 78 -8.25 6.62 11.89
CA PHE A 78 -7.97 5.22 12.24
C PHE A 78 -7.13 5.07 13.50
N GLY A 79 -6.42 6.11 13.93
CA GLY A 79 -5.39 6.07 14.95
C GLY A 79 -3.99 5.94 14.35
N TYR A 80 -2.99 6.52 15.01
CA TYR A 80 -1.60 6.55 14.51
C TYR A 80 -1.02 5.14 14.35
N ASP A 81 -1.32 4.23 15.28
CA ASP A 81 -0.83 2.85 15.27
C ASP A 81 -1.51 1.98 14.20
N ASN A 82 -2.61 2.46 13.64
CA ASN A 82 -3.39 1.76 12.63
C ASN A 82 -3.13 2.29 11.21
N VAL A 83 -2.17 3.18 11.05
CA VAL A 83 -1.73 3.70 9.73
C VAL A 83 -0.24 3.45 9.61
N VAL A 84 0.15 2.57 8.70
CA VAL A 84 1.52 2.09 8.57
C VAL A 84 1.99 2.09 7.12
N ILE A 85 3.30 2.06 6.93
CA ILE A 85 3.95 1.83 5.63
C ILE A 85 4.42 0.38 5.57
N PHE A 86 4.16 -0.28 4.45
CA PHE A 86 4.79 -1.54 4.08
C PHE A 86 5.53 -1.38 2.75
N SER A 87 6.84 -1.29 2.80
CA SER A 87 7.70 -1.12 1.63
C SER A 87 8.50 -2.39 1.36
N ASN A 88 8.67 -2.74 0.09
CA ASN A 88 9.56 -3.84 -0.30
C ASN A 88 11.05 -3.43 -0.28
N SER A 89 11.35 -2.14 -0.14
CA SER A 89 12.70 -1.58 -0.10
C SER A 89 13.16 -1.20 1.32
N ALA A 90 12.28 -1.28 2.33
CA ALA A 90 12.61 -0.92 3.71
C ALA A 90 11.86 -1.81 4.71
N GLY A 91 12.51 -2.11 5.84
CA GLY A 91 11.93 -2.92 6.91
C GLY A 91 12.14 -4.43 6.75
N THR A 92 12.86 -4.88 5.70
CA THR A 92 13.17 -6.31 5.49
C THR A 92 14.29 -6.77 6.41
N ASP A 93 14.16 -7.96 7.03
CA ASP A 93 15.19 -8.55 7.87
C ASP A 93 16.41 -9.01 7.05
N ALA A 94 17.61 -8.67 7.53
CA ALA A 94 18.91 -8.97 6.91
C ALA A 94 19.15 -10.47 6.63
N LEU A 95 18.62 -11.38 7.44
CA LEU A 95 18.81 -12.82 7.26
C LEU A 95 18.17 -13.37 5.99
N ILE A 96 17.04 -12.78 5.57
CA ILE A 96 16.28 -13.24 4.38
C ILE A 96 16.86 -12.66 3.11
N SER A 97 17.37 -11.43 3.14
CA SER A 97 18.01 -10.83 1.96
C SER A 97 19.32 -11.51 1.57
N LEU A 98 20.04 -12.14 2.50
CA LEU A 98 21.20 -12.97 2.19
C LEU A 98 20.82 -14.21 1.36
N ILE A 99 19.61 -14.74 1.55
CA ILE A 99 19.11 -15.93 0.81
C ILE A 99 18.55 -15.53 -0.55
N GLN A 100 17.96 -14.33 -0.66
CA GLN A 100 17.26 -13.86 -1.86
C GLN A 100 18.06 -12.90 -2.73
N GLY A 101 19.29 -12.52 -2.32
CA GLY A 101 20.18 -11.63 -3.10
C GLY A 101 19.61 -10.21 -3.29
N SER A 102 18.78 -9.74 -2.37
CA SER A 102 18.15 -8.43 -2.42
C SER A 102 18.81 -7.45 -1.45
N ASP A 103 18.77 -6.16 -1.77
CA ASP A 103 19.19 -5.09 -0.85
C ASP A 103 18.41 -5.21 0.46
N ASP A 104 19.14 -5.39 1.55
CA ASP A 104 18.60 -5.50 2.90
C ASP A 104 18.60 -4.14 3.60
N ASP A 105 17.60 -3.92 4.42
CA ASP A 105 17.56 -2.77 5.33
C ASP A 105 18.30 -3.12 6.64
N ARG A 106 19.64 -3.21 6.56
CA ARG A 106 20.50 -3.62 7.68
C ARG A 106 20.28 -2.77 8.92
N GLY A 107 19.81 -3.42 9.99
CA GLY A 107 19.48 -2.74 11.23
C GLY A 107 18.27 -1.83 11.13
N TYR A 108 17.50 -1.96 10.06
CA TYR A 108 16.30 -1.16 9.79
C TYR A 108 16.55 0.36 9.71
N LEU A 109 17.78 0.76 9.32
CA LEU A 109 18.16 2.17 9.23
C LEU A 109 17.33 2.94 8.21
N HIS A 110 17.03 2.32 7.08
CA HIS A 110 16.18 2.94 6.06
C HIS A 110 14.72 3.09 6.55
N ALA A 111 14.18 2.06 7.19
CA ALA A 111 12.86 2.13 7.80
C ALA A 111 12.80 3.20 8.91
N GLN A 112 13.84 3.32 9.74
CA GLN A 112 13.92 4.36 10.78
C GLN A 112 13.94 5.77 10.16
N THR A 113 14.74 5.98 9.10
CA THR A 113 14.77 7.26 8.39
C THR A 113 13.39 7.61 7.81
N ILE A 114 12.69 6.65 7.22
CA ILE A 114 11.33 6.86 6.70
C ILE A 114 10.37 7.25 7.84
N GLU A 115 10.44 6.57 8.98
CA GLU A 115 9.60 6.88 10.16
C GLU A 115 9.89 8.28 10.70
N GLU A 116 11.16 8.68 10.74
CA GLU A 116 11.59 9.99 11.20
C GLU A 116 11.11 11.12 10.28
N GLU A 117 11.19 10.92 8.97
CA GLU A 117 10.81 11.94 7.98
C GLU A 117 9.29 11.99 7.76
N LEU A 118 8.65 10.85 7.51
CA LEU A 118 7.24 10.80 7.15
C LEU A 118 6.30 10.77 8.37
N LYS A 119 6.82 10.49 9.58
CA LYS A 119 6.03 10.33 10.81
C LYS A 119 4.94 9.25 10.68
N ILE A 120 5.26 8.17 9.98
CA ILE A 120 4.40 7.00 9.80
C ILE A 120 5.25 5.78 10.12
N ARG A 121 4.75 4.89 10.97
CA ARG A 121 5.42 3.63 11.30
C ARG A 121 5.65 2.78 10.06
N VAL A 122 6.87 2.24 9.88
CA VAL A 122 7.23 1.27 8.84
C VAL A 122 7.19 -0.14 9.41
N ILE A 123 6.55 -1.06 8.71
CA ILE A 123 6.48 -2.46 9.13
C ILE A 123 7.86 -3.10 8.99
N ARG A 124 8.28 -3.82 10.04
CA ARG A 124 9.40 -4.76 9.99
C ARG A 124 8.86 -6.11 9.58
N HIS A 125 9.40 -6.70 8.54
CA HIS A 125 8.84 -7.91 7.92
C HIS A 125 9.94 -8.85 7.42
N HIS A 126 9.60 -10.12 7.34
CA HIS A 126 10.46 -11.16 6.80
C HIS A 126 10.19 -11.38 5.30
N LEU A 127 8.93 -11.37 4.91
CA LEU A 127 8.51 -11.57 3.53
C LEU A 127 8.16 -10.22 2.86
N LYS A 128 8.55 -10.06 1.61
CA LYS A 128 8.13 -8.94 0.76
C LYS A 128 6.67 -9.10 0.32
N LYS A 129 6.04 -8.00 -0.08
CA LYS A 129 4.73 -8.08 -0.75
C LYS A 129 4.88 -8.85 -2.08
N PRO A 130 3.91 -9.66 -2.47
CA PRO A 130 2.56 -9.81 -1.87
C PRO A 130 2.51 -10.71 -0.63
N ASP A 131 3.44 -11.64 -0.44
CA ASP A 131 3.35 -12.71 0.56
C ASP A 131 3.40 -12.19 2.02
N GLY A 132 4.18 -11.12 2.25
CA GLY A 132 4.33 -10.50 3.58
C GLY A 132 3.12 -9.72 4.10
N LEU A 133 2.06 -9.54 3.30
CA LEU A 133 0.91 -8.73 3.72
C LEU A 133 0.20 -9.28 4.96
N LEU A 134 0.19 -10.60 5.17
CA LEU A 134 -0.36 -11.19 6.38
C LEU A 134 0.50 -10.94 7.62
N GLU A 135 1.84 -10.80 7.46
CA GLU A 135 2.69 -10.35 8.57
C GLU A 135 2.28 -8.94 9.03
N ALA A 136 1.97 -8.07 8.07
CA ALA A 136 1.48 -6.73 8.37
C ALA A 136 0.16 -6.75 9.16
N VAL A 137 -0.79 -7.61 8.78
CA VAL A 137 -2.06 -7.75 9.51
C VAL A 137 -1.85 -8.26 10.93
N SER A 138 -0.84 -9.07 11.17
CA SER A 138 -0.53 -9.61 12.50
C SER A 138 -0.18 -8.56 13.56
N LEU A 139 0.13 -7.32 13.13
CA LEU A 139 0.29 -6.16 14.04
C LEU A 139 -0.99 -5.84 14.83
N TRP A 140 -2.13 -6.28 14.33
CA TRP A 140 -3.43 -5.99 14.90
C TRP A 140 -4.20 -7.29 15.19
N PRO A 141 -3.97 -7.96 16.35
CA PRO A 141 -4.54 -9.29 16.64
C PRO A 141 -6.08 -9.35 16.58
N SER A 142 -6.75 -8.21 16.76
CA SER A 142 -8.22 -8.11 16.73
C SER A 142 -8.79 -7.64 15.40
N VAL A 143 -7.95 -7.44 14.37
CA VAL A 143 -8.36 -6.93 13.05
C VAL A 143 -8.27 -8.06 12.04
N GLN A 144 -9.34 -8.25 11.26
CA GLN A 144 -9.35 -9.22 10.17
C GLN A 144 -8.74 -8.59 8.89
N PRO A 145 -8.16 -9.38 7.97
CA PRO A 145 -7.67 -8.85 6.71
C PRO A 145 -8.70 -8.01 5.94
N SER A 146 -9.98 -8.40 5.98
CA SER A 146 -11.09 -7.66 5.35
C SER A 146 -11.37 -6.28 5.99
N GLU A 147 -10.79 -5.99 7.13
CA GLU A 147 -10.88 -4.72 7.84
C GLU A 147 -9.60 -3.87 7.66
N VAL A 148 -8.65 -4.33 6.83
CA VAL A 148 -7.42 -3.64 6.49
C VAL A 148 -7.51 -3.13 5.06
N MET A 149 -7.12 -1.87 4.86
CA MET A 149 -7.01 -1.26 3.55
C MET A 149 -5.54 -1.29 3.09
N MET A 150 -5.28 -1.82 1.90
CA MET A 150 -4.00 -1.73 1.21
C MET A 150 -4.08 -0.67 0.13
N VAL A 151 -3.22 0.34 0.20
CA VAL A 151 -3.12 1.45 -0.76
C VAL A 151 -1.76 1.39 -1.44
N GLY A 152 -1.72 1.30 -2.76
CA GLY A 152 -0.48 1.21 -3.52
C GLY A 152 -0.70 1.42 -5.02
N ASP A 153 0.41 1.55 -5.75
CA ASP A 153 0.44 1.76 -7.20
C ASP A 153 0.61 0.45 -7.99
N ARG A 154 1.13 -0.61 -7.34
CA ARG A 154 1.52 -1.84 -8.04
C ARG A 154 0.45 -2.91 -7.99
N TYR A 155 -0.04 -3.29 -9.18
CA TYR A 155 -1.09 -4.31 -9.29
C TYR A 155 -0.73 -5.67 -8.70
N LEU A 156 0.51 -6.15 -8.84
CA LEU A 156 0.88 -7.49 -8.36
C LEU A 156 1.15 -7.54 -6.87
N THR A 157 1.88 -6.56 -6.34
CA THR A 157 2.29 -6.58 -4.93
C THR A 157 1.22 -6.05 -3.99
N ASP A 158 0.53 -4.97 -4.39
CA ASP A 158 -0.40 -4.27 -3.52
C ASP A 158 -1.84 -4.70 -3.77
N ILE A 159 -2.29 -4.64 -5.03
CA ILE A 159 -3.70 -4.89 -5.35
C ILE A 159 -4.00 -6.40 -5.38
N TYR A 160 -3.26 -7.17 -6.17
CA TYR A 160 -3.44 -8.63 -6.22
C TYR A 160 -3.15 -9.26 -4.86
N GLY A 161 -2.03 -8.87 -4.22
CA GLY A 161 -1.67 -9.36 -2.88
C GLY A 161 -2.74 -9.04 -1.85
N GLY A 162 -3.21 -7.81 -1.78
CA GLY A 162 -4.29 -7.41 -0.88
C GLY A 162 -5.59 -8.18 -1.14
N ASN A 163 -6.02 -8.25 -2.41
CA ASN A 163 -7.23 -8.97 -2.80
C ASN A 163 -7.16 -10.48 -2.52
N GLN A 164 -5.95 -11.07 -2.66
CA GLN A 164 -5.75 -12.49 -2.36
C GLN A 164 -6.02 -12.81 -0.89
N HIS A 165 -5.73 -11.88 -0.01
CA HIS A 165 -5.96 -11.99 1.43
C HIS A 165 -7.31 -11.40 1.88
N GLY A 166 -8.13 -10.93 0.95
CA GLY A 166 -9.45 -10.36 1.24
C GLY A 166 -9.42 -8.95 1.83
N MET A 167 -8.31 -8.22 1.67
CA MET A 167 -8.21 -6.82 2.07
C MET A 167 -9.04 -5.90 1.18
N LEU A 168 -9.31 -4.70 1.68
CA LEU A 168 -9.79 -3.59 0.85
C LEU A 168 -8.61 -3.01 0.08
N THR A 169 -8.66 -2.96 -1.25
CA THR A 169 -7.56 -2.45 -2.05
C THR A 169 -7.89 -1.14 -2.72
N VAL A 170 -6.94 -0.22 -2.70
CA VAL A 170 -7.01 1.09 -3.35
C VAL A 170 -5.80 1.25 -4.24
N CYS A 171 -6.04 1.37 -5.53
CA CYS A 171 -5.01 1.68 -6.50
C CYS A 171 -4.87 3.19 -6.64
N VAL A 172 -3.64 3.69 -6.68
CA VAL A 172 -3.31 5.07 -7.04
C VAL A 172 -2.37 5.05 -8.24
N ASP A 173 -2.40 6.12 -9.03
CA ASP A 173 -1.47 6.28 -10.14
C ASP A 173 -0.06 6.56 -9.62
N ILE A 174 0.95 6.18 -10.41
CA ILE A 174 2.35 6.43 -10.09
C ILE A 174 2.66 7.93 -10.07
N ILE A 175 3.48 8.36 -9.11
CA ILE A 175 3.92 9.76 -8.99
C ILE A 175 4.90 10.12 -10.12
N THR A 176 5.80 9.19 -10.48
CA THR A 176 6.79 9.38 -11.53
C THR A 176 7.23 8.05 -12.16
N GLU A 177 7.47 8.08 -13.47
CA GLU A 177 8.04 6.95 -14.21
C GLU A 177 9.57 6.88 -14.08
N THR A 178 10.22 7.97 -13.61
CA THR A 178 11.67 8.03 -13.47
C THR A 178 12.13 7.32 -12.20
N ASN A 179 13.17 6.51 -12.33
CA ASN A 179 13.78 5.75 -11.22
C ASN A 179 12.88 4.69 -10.57
N ASP A 180 11.80 4.27 -11.23
CA ASP A 180 11.03 3.14 -10.72
C ASP A 180 11.89 1.86 -10.74
N ASN A 181 11.72 1.02 -9.71
CA ASN A 181 12.41 -0.27 -9.63
C ASN A 181 12.03 -1.13 -10.84
N LYS A 182 13.00 -1.38 -11.73
CA LYS A 182 12.84 -2.12 -13.00
C LYS A 182 12.35 -3.57 -12.86
N GLY A 183 12.01 -4.01 -11.66
CA GLY A 183 11.45 -5.33 -11.38
C GLY A 183 9.91 -5.39 -11.39
N ALA A 184 9.21 -4.26 -11.52
CA ALA A 184 7.77 -4.24 -11.64
C ALA A 184 7.39 -4.53 -13.10
N ILE A 185 6.85 -5.72 -13.38
CA ILE A 185 6.23 -6.02 -14.67
C ILE A 185 4.95 -5.19 -14.75
N PHE A 186 5.00 -4.13 -15.54
CA PHE A 186 3.82 -3.36 -15.93
C PHE A 186 2.94 -4.26 -16.78
N VAL A 187 1.79 -4.66 -16.28
CA VAL A 187 0.71 -5.17 -17.12
C VAL A 187 -0.12 -3.96 -17.50
N ASP A 188 0.13 -3.43 -18.69
CA ASP A 188 -0.69 -2.37 -19.26
C ASP A 188 -2.12 -2.91 -19.41
N THR A 189 -3.05 -2.37 -18.60
CA THR A 189 -4.43 -2.85 -18.55
C THR A 189 -5.25 -2.43 -19.76
N ASP A 190 -4.78 -1.45 -20.52
CA ASP A 190 -5.50 -0.95 -21.70
C ASP A 190 -5.40 -1.90 -22.91
N GLU A 191 -4.35 -2.74 -23.01
CA GLU A 191 -4.26 -3.75 -24.08
C GLU A 191 -4.96 -5.09 -23.75
N ALA A 192 -5.38 -5.32 -22.52
CA ALA A 192 -5.98 -6.59 -22.11
C ALA A 192 -7.51 -6.64 -22.27
N ILE A 193 -8.17 -5.54 -22.59
CA ILE A 193 -9.64 -5.44 -22.65
C ILE A 193 -10.18 -5.61 -24.08
N ASP A 194 -9.34 -5.47 -25.12
CA ASP A 194 -9.77 -5.46 -26.55
C ASP A 194 -9.36 -6.71 -27.35
N LYS A 195 -9.18 -7.89 -26.72
CA LYS A 195 -9.01 -9.15 -27.48
C LYS A 195 -9.77 -10.32 -26.89
#